data_4513d586be969f3b70d1b184d6a68f66
#
_entry.id   4513d586be969f3b70d1b184d6a68f66
#
_cell.length_a   1.000
_cell.length_b   1.000
_cell.length_c   1.000
_cell.angle_alpha   90.00
_cell.angle_beta   90.00
_cell.angle_gamma   90.00
#
_symmetry.space_group_name_H-M   'P 1'
#
loop_
_entity.id
_entity.type
_entity.pdbx_description
1 polymer ?
#
loop_
_entity_poly.entity_id
_entity_poly.type
_entity_poly.pdbx_seq_one_letter_code
_entity_poly.pdbx_strand_id
1 'polypeptide(L)'
;LADLRRQISEKLMGSVDFPLPGSLIEVETENTMRQVVTENMRRGMPQEQLEENKEDIHAQSRKNAENRVKLQLILDQVAGKEEIEVTDQDMSQFIFNQAYQSGQKPEQFVKELKKDQNRLRMAQQSVLFDKTLEFLIDESTVKGAESDKS
;
A
#
# COMPACT_ATOMS: atom_id res chain seq x y z
N LEU A 1 15.62 -4.98 -2.06
CA LEU A 1 14.55 -4.51 -1.15
C LEU A 1 13.15 -4.67 -1.74
N ALA A 2 12.90 -4.19 -2.96
CA ALA A 2 11.59 -4.34 -3.61
C ALA A 2 11.21 -5.81 -3.84
N ASP A 3 12.17 -6.64 -4.17
CA ASP A 3 11.96 -8.08 -4.39
C ASP A 3 11.65 -8.82 -3.10
N LEU A 4 12.33 -8.50 -2.00
CA LEU A 4 12.02 -9.04 -0.67
C LEU A 4 10.63 -8.65 -0.18
N ARG A 5 10.22 -7.40 -0.39
CA ARG A 5 8.87 -6.93 -0.09
C ARG A 5 7.82 -7.73 -0.86
N ARG A 6 8.04 -7.93 -2.15
CA ARG A 6 7.15 -8.72 -3.00
C ARG A 6 7.05 -10.18 -2.52
N GLN A 7 8.18 -10.83 -2.28
CA GLN A 7 8.22 -12.23 -1.81
C GLN A 7 7.51 -12.41 -0.47
N ILE A 8 7.72 -11.51 0.49
CA ILE A 8 7.05 -11.56 1.79
C ILE A 8 5.55 -11.33 1.64
N SER A 9 5.14 -10.36 0.83
CA SER A 9 3.73 -10.09 0.55
C SER A 9 3.03 -11.29 -0.09
N GLU A 10 3.65 -11.91 -1.08
CA GLU A 10 3.12 -13.12 -1.74
C GLU A 10 3.01 -14.30 -0.76
N LYS A 11 4.01 -14.50 0.09
CA LYS A 11 4.02 -15.55 1.10
C LYS A 11 2.95 -15.33 2.17
N LEU A 12 2.76 -14.11 2.64
CA LEU A 12 1.71 -13.75 3.58
C LEU A 12 0.32 -13.98 2.98
N MET A 13 0.08 -13.54 1.77
CA MET A 13 -1.19 -13.74 1.07
C MET A 13 -1.51 -15.22 0.83
N GLY A 14 -0.50 -16.04 0.55
CA GLY A 14 -0.67 -17.48 0.34
C GLY A 14 -0.90 -18.29 1.62
N SER A 15 -0.47 -17.78 2.78
CA SER A 15 -0.56 -18.49 4.07
C SER A 15 -1.87 -18.27 4.82
N VAL A 16 -2.68 -17.29 4.42
CA VAL A 16 -3.92 -16.90 5.13
C VAL A 16 -5.08 -16.91 4.14
N ASP A 17 -6.16 -17.60 4.51
CA ASP A 17 -7.42 -17.60 3.77
C ASP A 17 -8.55 -17.17 4.72
N PHE A 18 -9.12 -16.01 4.45
CA PHE A 18 -10.28 -15.47 5.16
C PHE A 18 -11.15 -14.63 4.22
N PRO A 19 -12.48 -14.55 4.49
CA PRO A 19 -13.37 -13.76 3.66
C PRO A 19 -13.01 -12.27 3.72
N LEU A 20 -12.95 -11.63 2.55
CA LEU A 20 -12.66 -10.21 2.42
C LEU A 20 -13.96 -9.37 2.47
N PRO A 21 -13.97 -8.21 3.12
CA PRO A 21 -15.12 -7.31 3.13
C PRO A 21 -15.43 -6.79 1.72
N GLY A 22 -16.61 -7.15 1.16
CA GLY A 22 -17.01 -6.79 -0.19
C GLY A 22 -17.01 -5.28 -0.45
N SER A 23 -17.47 -4.49 0.53
CA SER A 23 -17.50 -3.03 0.44
C SER A 23 -16.11 -2.39 0.31
N LEU A 24 -15.11 -2.92 1.01
CA LEU A 24 -13.72 -2.46 0.90
C LEU A 24 -13.13 -2.81 -0.46
N ILE A 25 -13.42 -4.02 -0.97
CA ILE A 25 -12.98 -4.44 -2.31
C ILE A 25 -13.58 -3.55 -3.38
N GLU A 26 -14.87 -3.21 -3.30
CA GLU A 26 -15.52 -2.33 -4.27
C GLU A 26 -14.89 -0.95 -4.31
N VAL A 27 -14.72 -0.31 -3.15
CA VAL A 27 -14.08 1.01 -3.05
C VAL A 27 -12.66 0.99 -3.60
N GLU A 28 -11.88 -0.02 -3.24
CA GLU A 28 -10.50 -0.14 -3.70
C GLU A 28 -10.42 -0.49 -5.19
N THR A 29 -11.37 -1.27 -5.70
CA THR A 29 -11.50 -1.55 -7.15
C THR A 29 -11.74 -0.27 -7.93
N GLU A 30 -12.67 0.57 -7.50
CA GLU A 30 -12.94 1.87 -8.13
C GLU A 30 -11.72 2.79 -8.11
N ASN A 31 -11.02 2.86 -6.97
CA ASN A 31 -9.81 3.65 -6.85
C ASN A 31 -8.71 3.16 -7.80
N THR A 32 -8.51 1.85 -7.87
CA THR A 32 -7.54 1.22 -8.77
C THR A 32 -7.90 1.47 -10.24
N MET A 33 -9.17 1.34 -10.61
CA MET A 33 -9.64 1.65 -11.96
C MET A 33 -9.35 3.10 -12.34
N ARG A 34 -9.66 4.05 -11.47
CA ARG A 34 -9.37 5.48 -11.73
C ARG A 34 -7.88 5.72 -11.95
N GLN A 35 -7.02 5.09 -11.15
CA GLN A 35 -5.58 5.20 -11.32
C GLN A 35 -5.12 4.63 -12.66
N VAL A 36 -5.59 3.43 -13.02
CA VAL A 36 -5.26 2.77 -14.29
C VAL A 36 -5.71 3.61 -15.48
N VAL A 37 -6.94 4.09 -15.46
CA VAL A 37 -7.50 4.94 -16.53
C VAL A 37 -6.69 6.25 -16.65
N THR A 38 -6.45 6.93 -15.54
CA THR A 38 -5.69 8.18 -15.52
C THR A 38 -4.27 8.00 -16.05
N GLU A 39 -3.59 6.93 -15.66
CA GLU A 39 -2.23 6.64 -16.11
C GLU A 39 -2.19 6.30 -17.61
N ASN A 40 -3.15 5.52 -18.09
CA ASN A 40 -3.24 5.19 -19.52
C ASN A 40 -3.55 6.42 -20.38
N MET A 41 -4.46 7.28 -19.94
CA MET A 41 -4.73 8.55 -20.60
C MET A 41 -3.48 9.45 -20.64
N ARG A 42 -2.74 9.49 -19.57
CA ARG A 42 -1.48 10.26 -19.46
C ARG A 42 -0.40 9.72 -20.40
N ARG A 43 -0.42 8.40 -20.68
CA ARG A 43 0.45 7.75 -21.67
C ARG A 43 -0.05 7.91 -23.11
N GLY A 44 -1.17 8.60 -23.32
CA GLY A 44 -1.73 8.89 -24.64
C GLY A 44 -2.64 7.82 -25.19
N MET A 45 -3.15 6.91 -24.35
CA MET A 45 -4.15 5.92 -24.81
C MET A 45 -5.47 6.60 -25.12
N PRO A 46 -6.06 6.37 -26.32
CA PRO A 46 -7.34 6.97 -26.70
C PRO A 46 -8.48 6.47 -25.79
N GLN A 47 -9.45 7.34 -25.55
CA GLN A 47 -10.61 7.00 -24.72
C GLN A 47 -11.41 5.81 -25.27
N GLU A 48 -11.52 5.71 -26.60
CA GLU A 48 -12.20 4.58 -27.27
C GLU A 48 -11.56 3.23 -26.90
N GLN A 49 -10.24 3.18 -26.88
CA GLN A 49 -9.49 1.97 -26.51
C GLN A 49 -9.65 1.62 -25.03
N LEU A 50 -9.80 2.61 -24.15
CA LEU A 50 -10.12 2.39 -22.74
C LEU A 50 -11.53 1.82 -22.54
N GLU A 51 -12.50 2.31 -23.31
CA GLU A 51 -13.87 1.79 -23.28
C GLU A 51 -13.95 0.35 -23.81
N GLU A 52 -13.23 0.03 -24.88
CA GLU A 52 -13.16 -1.34 -25.43
C GLU A 52 -12.56 -2.34 -24.43
N ASN A 53 -11.60 -1.90 -23.63
CA ASN A 53 -10.93 -2.74 -22.63
C ASN A 53 -11.51 -2.59 -21.20
N LYS A 54 -12.64 -1.93 -21.04
CA LYS A 54 -13.22 -1.60 -19.73
C LYS A 54 -13.45 -2.81 -18.84
N GLU A 55 -13.95 -3.91 -19.39
CA GLU A 55 -14.21 -5.14 -18.62
C GLU A 55 -12.90 -5.78 -18.13
N ASP A 56 -11.88 -5.84 -19.00
CA ASP A 56 -10.56 -6.36 -18.63
C ASP A 56 -9.88 -5.48 -17.57
N ILE A 57 -9.98 -4.16 -17.73
CA ILE A 57 -9.46 -3.19 -16.75
C ILE A 57 -10.17 -3.37 -15.41
N HIS A 58 -11.49 -3.56 -15.42
CA HIS A 58 -12.26 -3.79 -14.20
C HIS A 58 -11.85 -5.11 -13.51
N ALA A 59 -11.78 -6.21 -14.27
CA ALA A 59 -11.40 -7.53 -13.73
C ALA A 59 -9.99 -7.50 -13.13
N GLN A 60 -9.03 -6.90 -13.82
CA GLN A 60 -7.67 -6.75 -13.32
C GLN A 60 -7.59 -5.83 -12.09
N SER A 61 -8.32 -4.73 -12.11
CA SER A 61 -8.40 -3.79 -10.97
C SER A 61 -9.01 -4.46 -9.75
N ARG A 62 -10.05 -5.28 -9.93
CA ARG A 62 -10.65 -6.03 -8.83
C ARG A 62 -9.68 -7.03 -8.22
N LYS A 63 -8.96 -7.78 -9.04
CA LYS A 63 -7.94 -8.73 -8.56
C LYS A 63 -6.83 -8.01 -7.76
N ASN A 64 -6.36 -6.89 -8.27
CA ASN A 64 -5.37 -6.08 -7.57
C ASN A 64 -5.91 -5.51 -6.25
N ALA A 65 -7.18 -5.06 -6.26
CA ALA A 65 -7.86 -4.57 -5.06
C ALA A 65 -8.02 -5.66 -4.00
N GLU A 66 -8.42 -6.87 -4.38
CA GLU A 66 -8.52 -8.02 -3.47
C GLU A 66 -7.18 -8.33 -2.82
N ASN A 67 -6.10 -8.38 -3.59
CA ASN A 67 -4.75 -8.60 -3.07
C ASN A 67 -4.31 -7.49 -2.11
N ARG A 68 -4.58 -6.24 -2.45
CA ARG A 68 -4.23 -5.07 -1.63
C ARG A 68 -5.01 -5.05 -0.31
N VAL A 69 -6.31 -5.28 -0.34
CA VAL A 69 -7.16 -5.34 0.87
C VAL A 69 -6.72 -6.50 1.75
N LYS A 70 -6.47 -7.67 1.17
CA LYS A 70 -5.99 -8.84 1.92
C LYS A 70 -4.68 -8.56 2.63
N LEU A 71 -3.70 -8.02 1.92
CA LEU A 71 -2.40 -7.67 2.49
C LEU A 71 -2.54 -6.61 3.59
N GLN A 72 -3.35 -5.58 3.38
CA GLN A 72 -3.62 -4.56 4.38
C GLN A 72 -4.18 -5.16 5.67
N LEU A 73 -5.16 -6.03 5.57
CA LEU A 73 -5.77 -6.68 6.75
C LEU A 73 -4.78 -7.60 7.48
N ILE A 74 -3.94 -8.32 6.75
CA ILE A 74 -2.89 -9.15 7.35
C ILE A 74 -1.89 -8.28 8.11
N LEU A 75 -1.42 -7.19 7.52
CA LEU A 75 -0.46 -6.28 8.15
C LEU A 75 -1.06 -5.53 9.34
N ASP A 76 -2.33 -5.17 9.29
CA ASP A 76 -3.05 -4.58 10.43
C ASP A 76 -3.09 -5.54 11.62
N GLN A 77 -3.33 -6.83 11.38
CA GLN A 77 -3.29 -7.85 12.43
C GLN A 77 -1.88 -8.04 13.00
N VAL A 78 -0.85 -8.08 12.15
CA VAL A 78 0.55 -8.16 12.59
C VAL A 78 0.94 -6.95 13.40
N ALA A 79 0.60 -5.74 12.95
CA ALA A 79 0.86 -4.50 13.66
C ALA A 79 0.22 -4.48 15.06
N GLY A 80 -1.02 -4.94 15.17
CA GLY A 80 -1.72 -5.06 16.46
C GLY A 80 -1.07 -6.08 17.39
N LYS A 81 -0.69 -7.24 16.87
CA LYS A 81 -0.05 -8.31 17.65
C LYS A 81 1.36 -7.93 18.14
N GLU A 82 2.13 -7.28 17.29
CA GLU A 82 3.51 -6.86 17.59
C GLU A 82 3.61 -5.45 18.18
N GLU A 83 2.46 -4.83 18.47
CA GLU A 83 2.38 -3.49 19.07
C GLU A 83 3.15 -2.42 18.26
N ILE A 84 3.08 -2.51 16.92
CA ILE A 84 3.73 -1.56 16.02
C ILE A 84 2.88 -0.30 15.93
N GLU A 85 3.45 0.82 16.35
CA GLU A 85 2.79 2.12 16.34
C GLU A 85 3.53 3.11 15.43
N VAL A 86 2.79 4.03 14.85
CA VAL A 86 3.34 5.14 14.07
C VAL A 86 3.77 6.24 15.03
N THR A 87 5.05 6.56 15.02
CA THR A 87 5.62 7.63 15.84
C THR A 87 5.63 8.97 15.09
N ASP A 88 5.81 10.07 15.84
CA ASP A 88 5.99 11.41 15.24
C ASP A 88 7.21 11.47 14.31
N GLN A 89 8.26 10.71 14.64
CA GLN A 89 9.45 10.60 13.81
C GLN A 89 9.15 9.90 12.48
N ASP A 90 8.38 8.81 12.51
CA ASP A 90 7.95 8.08 11.30
C ASP A 90 7.14 9.01 10.39
N MET A 91 6.21 9.78 10.97
CA MET A 91 5.40 10.74 10.22
C MET A 91 6.23 11.88 9.64
N SER A 92 7.19 12.39 10.39
CA SER A 92 8.10 13.45 9.91
C SER A 92 8.92 12.98 8.73
N GLN A 93 9.44 11.77 8.78
CA GLN A 93 10.21 11.18 7.68
C GLN A 93 9.35 10.94 6.44
N PHE A 94 8.14 10.43 6.63
CA PHE A 94 7.17 10.26 5.55
C PHE A 94 6.84 11.60 4.87
N ILE A 95 6.53 12.63 5.64
CA ILE A 95 6.22 13.98 5.15
C ILE A 95 7.38 14.55 4.35
N PHE A 96 8.61 14.42 4.88
CA PHE A 96 9.81 14.90 4.20
C PHE A 96 10.00 14.20 2.84
N ASN A 97 9.87 12.87 2.80
CA ASN A 97 10.03 12.10 1.58
C ASN A 97 8.94 12.44 0.54
N GLN A 98 7.69 12.58 0.97
CA GLN A 98 6.58 12.92 0.08
C GLN A 98 6.70 14.34 -0.47
N ALA A 99 7.07 15.30 0.37
CA ALA A 99 7.30 16.66 -0.04
C ALA A 99 8.45 16.76 -1.05
N TYR A 100 9.54 16.04 -0.82
CA TYR A 100 10.68 15.97 -1.74
C TYR A 100 10.28 15.39 -3.10
N GLN A 101 9.52 14.27 -3.11
CA GLN A 101 9.06 13.63 -4.35
C GLN A 101 8.09 14.50 -5.15
N SER A 102 7.25 15.29 -4.47
CA SER A 102 6.28 16.19 -5.10
C SER A 102 6.84 17.57 -5.43
N GLY A 103 8.10 17.85 -5.08
CA GLY A 103 8.72 19.14 -5.28
C GLY A 103 8.12 20.27 -4.40
N GLN A 104 7.43 19.91 -3.34
CA GLN A 104 6.82 20.82 -2.38
C GLN A 104 7.73 21.05 -1.17
N LYS A 105 7.52 22.17 -0.48
CA LYS A 105 8.16 22.36 0.82
C LYS A 105 7.44 21.53 1.89
N PRO A 106 8.18 20.88 2.81
CA PRO A 106 7.59 20.04 3.87
C PRO A 106 6.51 20.77 4.69
N GLU A 107 6.69 22.05 4.95
CA GLU A 107 5.75 22.90 5.70
C GLU A 107 4.40 23.08 4.97
N GLN A 108 4.43 23.17 3.64
CA GLN A 108 3.22 23.27 2.82
C GLN A 108 2.49 21.91 2.81
N PHE A 109 3.22 20.83 2.68
CA PHE A 109 2.67 19.49 2.71
C PHE A 109 1.98 19.19 4.06
N VAL A 110 2.60 19.58 5.18
CA VAL A 110 1.99 19.47 6.52
C VAL A 110 0.70 20.27 6.62
N LYS A 111 0.66 21.49 6.11
CA LYS A 111 -0.55 22.33 6.12
C LYS A 111 -1.69 21.69 5.34
N GLU A 112 -1.39 21.07 4.20
CA GLU A 112 -2.38 20.35 3.39
C GLU A 112 -2.91 19.10 4.09
N LEU A 113 -2.04 18.31 4.72
CA LEU A 113 -2.44 17.15 5.51
C LEU A 113 -3.33 17.52 6.70
N LYS A 114 -3.02 18.62 7.40
CA LYS A 114 -3.82 19.07 8.55
C LYS A 114 -5.21 19.58 8.17
N LYS A 115 -5.41 20.02 6.93
CA LYS A 115 -6.71 20.48 6.44
C LYS A 115 -7.68 19.34 6.13
N ASP A 116 -7.18 18.14 5.90
CA ASP A 116 -7.97 16.98 5.50
C ASP A 116 -7.63 15.79 6.40
N GLN A 117 -8.50 15.50 7.36
CA GLN A 117 -8.32 14.39 8.29
C GLN A 117 -8.27 13.02 7.60
N ASN A 118 -8.94 12.87 6.46
CA ASN A 118 -8.91 11.63 5.69
C ASN A 118 -7.53 11.41 5.07
N ARG A 119 -6.93 12.45 4.51
CA ARG A 119 -5.55 12.39 3.98
C ARG A 119 -4.53 12.08 5.08
N LEU A 120 -4.70 12.68 6.26
CA LEU A 120 -3.84 12.40 7.41
C LEU A 120 -3.96 10.93 7.85
N ARG A 121 -5.19 10.40 7.92
CA ARG A 121 -5.44 9.00 8.27
C ARG A 121 -4.83 8.05 7.23
N MET A 122 -4.99 8.34 5.94
CA MET A 122 -4.38 7.55 4.87
C MET A 122 -2.86 7.57 4.95
N ALA A 123 -2.25 8.71 5.26
CA ALA A 123 -0.81 8.83 5.48
C ALA A 123 -0.35 7.97 6.66
N GLN A 124 -1.05 8.01 7.78
CA GLN A 124 -0.75 7.18 8.95
C GLN A 124 -0.87 5.67 8.65
N GLN A 125 -1.90 5.26 7.92
CA GLN A 125 -2.06 3.88 7.48
C GLN A 125 -0.94 3.44 6.54
N SER A 126 -0.53 4.30 5.62
CA SER A 126 0.59 4.03 4.72
C SER A 126 1.91 3.85 5.47
N VAL A 127 2.17 4.69 6.46
CA VAL A 127 3.36 4.59 7.32
C VAL A 127 3.33 3.30 8.15
N LEU A 128 2.19 2.96 8.73
CA LEU A 128 2.02 1.72 9.49
C LEU A 128 2.23 0.48 8.62
N PHE A 129 1.68 0.49 7.41
CA PHE A 129 1.87 -0.56 6.42
C PHE A 129 3.35 -0.80 6.10
N ASP A 130 4.07 0.25 5.75
CA ASP A 130 5.49 0.18 5.42
C ASP A 130 6.33 -0.27 6.62
N LYS A 131 6.06 0.28 7.80
CA LYS A 131 6.76 -0.07 9.03
C LYS A 131 6.56 -1.53 9.42
N THR A 132 5.34 -2.04 9.30
CA THR A 132 5.01 -3.44 9.58
C THR A 132 5.67 -4.38 8.58
N LEU A 133 5.67 -4.01 7.31
CA LEU A 133 6.34 -4.78 6.26
C LEU A 133 7.86 -4.83 6.47
N GLU A 134 8.47 -3.71 6.84
CA GLU A 134 9.90 -3.65 7.18
C GLU A 134 10.23 -4.52 8.40
N PHE A 135 9.40 -4.50 9.42
CA PHE A 135 9.53 -5.37 10.59
C PHE A 135 9.57 -6.86 10.17
N LEU A 136 8.67 -7.29 9.30
CA LEU A 136 8.63 -8.67 8.80
C LEU A 136 9.84 -9.02 7.94
N ILE A 137 10.37 -8.08 7.18
CA ILE A 137 11.59 -8.24 6.38
C ILE A 137 12.80 -8.46 7.31
N ASP A 138 12.95 -7.62 8.33
CA ASP A 138 14.03 -7.71 9.30
C ASP A 138 14.00 -9.03 10.07
N GLU A 139 12.83 -9.48 10.50
CA GLU A 139 12.65 -10.79 11.14
C GLU A 139 13.03 -11.95 10.22
N SER A 140 12.63 -11.91 8.96
CA SER A 140 12.98 -12.94 7.97
C SER A 140 14.48 -13.00 7.69
N THR A 141 15.16 -11.86 7.66
CA THR A 141 16.60 -11.76 7.45
C THR A 141 17.37 -12.34 8.64
N VAL A 142 16.94 -12.05 9.87
CA VAL A 142 17.55 -12.61 11.09
C VAL A 142 17.39 -14.13 11.13
N LYS A 143 16.20 -14.67 10.87
CA LYS A 143 15.96 -16.12 10.82
C LYS A 143 16.74 -16.82 9.72
N GLY A 144 16.89 -16.18 8.55
CA GLY A 144 17.71 -16.68 7.46
C GLY A 144 19.20 -16.77 7.83
N ALA A 145 19.72 -15.77 8.54
CA ALA A 145 21.11 -15.75 9.02
C ALA A 145 21.38 -16.79 10.12
N GLU A 146 20.38 -17.13 10.95
CA GLU A 146 20.49 -18.17 11.97
C GLU A 146 20.48 -19.57 11.34
N SER A 147 19.69 -19.80 10.28
CA SER A 147 19.63 -21.08 9.59
C SER A 147 20.90 -21.43 8.81
N ASP A 148 21.63 -20.42 8.31
CA ASP A 148 22.90 -20.61 7.62
C ASP A 148 24.09 -20.92 8.58
N LYS A 149 23.91 -20.77 9.88
CA LYS A 149 24.92 -21.09 10.90
C LYS A 149 24.75 -22.48 11.52
N SER A 150 23.75 -23.20 11.10
CA SER A 150 23.49 -24.59 11.51
C SER A 150 23.94 -25.55 10.44
#